data_3d441cd3d1d21712be23b7d022432b2b
#
_entry.id   3d441cd3d1d21712be23b7d022432b2b
#
_cell.length_a   1.000
_cell.length_b   1.000
_cell.length_c   1.000
_cell.angle_alpha   90.00
_cell.angle_beta   90.00
_cell.angle_gamma   90.00
#
_symmetry.space_group_name_H-M   'P 1'
#
loop_
_entity.id
_entity.type
_entity.pdbx_description
1 polymer ?
#
loop_
_entity_poly.entity_id
_entity_poly.type
_entity_poly.pdbx_seq_one_letter_code
_entity_poly.pdbx_strand_id
1 'polypeptide(L)'
;MKDADILSKATYEKITMRHLGLKNKTEIEPLTGKDIRMIREQAHMSQAVFASYLNLTVGYVSQLERGSKRPIGAALVLLNVIHRKGIEAIL
;
A
#
# COMPACT_ATOMS: atom_id res chain seq x y z
N MET A 1 4.47 -7.47 -23.53
CA MET A 1 4.44 -8.68 -23.65
C MET A 1 3.56 -9.45 -22.69
N LYS A 2 3.56 -10.66 -22.87
CA LYS A 2 2.63 -11.43 -22.19
C LYS A 2 2.88 -11.60 -20.77
N ASP A 3 4.12 -11.47 -20.33
CA ASP A 3 4.43 -11.75 -18.96
C ASP A 3 3.66 -10.89 -18.00
N ALA A 4 3.42 -9.65 -18.38
CA ALA A 4 2.66 -8.78 -17.53
C ALA A 4 1.23 -9.28 -17.37
N ASP A 5 0.72 -9.91 -18.41
CA ASP A 5 -0.64 -10.43 -18.35
C ASP A 5 -0.70 -11.73 -17.60
N ILE A 6 0.42 -12.46 -17.56
CA ILE A 6 0.46 -13.72 -16.89
C ILE A 6 0.40 -13.56 -15.39
N LEU A 7 1.03 -12.51 -14.87
CA LEU A 7 1.01 -12.27 -13.46
C LEU A 7 -0.36 -11.76 -13.06
N SER A 8 -1.14 -12.64 -12.51
CA SER A 8 -2.44 -12.23 -12.00
C SER A 8 -2.23 -11.34 -10.78
N LYS A 9 -3.27 -10.61 -10.44
CA LYS A 9 -3.24 -9.78 -9.25
C LYS A 9 -2.93 -10.60 -8.01
N ALA A 10 -3.50 -11.79 -7.91
CA ALA A 10 -3.26 -12.64 -6.76
C ALA A 10 -1.81 -13.08 -6.69
N THR A 11 -1.20 -13.39 -7.83
CA THR A 11 0.19 -13.80 -7.87
C THR A 11 1.10 -12.65 -7.45
N TYR A 12 0.80 -11.45 -7.93
CA TYR A 12 1.58 -10.29 -7.59
C TYR A 12 1.50 -10.00 -6.09
N GLU A 13 0.30 -10.06 -5.51
CA GLU A 13 0.12 -9.83 -4.09
C GLU A 13 0.86 -10.87 -3.26
N LYS A 14 0.83 -12.11 -3.69
CA LYS A 14 1.50 -13.18 -2.98
C LYS A 14 3.00 -12.99 -2.95
N ILE A 15 3.57 -12.61 -4.08
CA ILE A 15 5.00 -12.33 -4.18
C ILE A 15 5.36 -11.16 -3.29
N THR A 16 4.53 -10.10 -3.33
CA THR A 16 4.77 -8.91 -2.53
C THR A 16 4.75 -9.23 -1.04
N MET A 17 3.79 -10.01 -0.59
CA MET A 17 3.70 -10.39 0.80
C MET A 17 4.93 -11.13 1.27
N ARG A 18 5.41 -12.08 0.47
CA ARG A 18 6.61 -12.83 0.81
C ARG A 18 7.82 -11.93 0.87
N HIS A 19 7.95 -11.05 -0.12
CA HIS A 19 9.07 -10.13 -0.18
C HIS A 19 9.11 -9.21 1.03
N LEU A 20 7.94 -8.78 1.49
CA LEU A 20 7.84 -7.88 2.63
C LEU A 20 7.83 -8.60 3.97
N GLY A 21 7.90 -9.91 3.97
CA GLY A 21 7.97 -10.68 5.21
C GLY A 21 6.64 -10.99 5.85
N LEU A 22 5.55 -10.80 5.14
CA LEU A 22 4.23 -11.16 5.64
C LEU A 22 3.99 -12.64 5.41
N LYS A 23 3.41 -13.32 6.39
CA LYS A 23 3.25 -14.76 6.32
C LYS A 23 1.97 -15.18 5.63
N ASN A 24 0.90 -14.42 5.78
CA ASN A 24 -0.37 -14.79 5.18
C ASN A 24 -1.28 -13.57 5.17
N LYS A 25 -2.45 -13.73 4.54
CA LYS A 25 -3.38 -12.62 4.41
C LYS A 25 -4.03 -12.19 5.72
N THR A 26 -3.97 -13.03 6.73
CA THR A 26 -4.57 -12.65 8.01
C THR A 26 -3.77 -11.55 8.70
N GLU A 27 -2.55 -11.28 8.23
CA GLU A 27 -1.76 -10.19 8.76
C GLU A 27 -2.09 -8.86 8.09
N ILE A 28 -2.95 -8.88 7.08
CA ILE A 28 -3.33 -7.68 6.35
C ILE A 28 -4.68 -7.21 6.85
N GLU A 29 -4.70 -6.01 7.39
CA GLU A 29 -5.90 -5.43 7.95
C GLU A 29 -6.46 -4.37 7.01
N PRO A 30 -7.78 -4.25 6.95
CA PRO A 30 -8.36 -3.14 6.20
C PRO A 30 -8.00 -1.83 6.89
N LEU A 31 -7.65 -0.85 6.10
CA LEU A 31 -7.28 0.46 6.61
C LEU A 31 -8.26 1.50 6.13
N THR A 32 -8.65 2.40 7.03
CA THR A 32 -9.54 3.49 6.68
C THR A 32 -8.73 4.64 6.10
N GLY A 33 -9.42 5.60 5.49
CA GLY A 33 -8.74 6.79 4.99
C GLY A 33 -8.01 7.54 6.10
N LYS A 34 -8.60 7.55 7.29
CA LYS A 34 -7.98 8.19 8.44
C LYS A 34 -6.67 7.49 8.81
N ASP A 35 -6.67 6.17 8.77
CA ASP A 35 -5.45 5.41 9.05
C ASP A 35 -4.37 5.73 8.03
N ILE A 36 -4.73 5.80 6.77
CA ILE A 36 -3.79 6.07 5.69
C ILE A 36 -3.18 7.46 5.85
N ARG A 37 -4.03 8.43 6.17
CA ARG A 37 -3.55 9.78 6.40
C ARG A 37 -2.59 9.84 7.59
N MET A 38 -2.91 9.12 8.65
CA MET A 38 -2.06 9.07 9.83
C MET A 38 -0.71 8.47 9.50
N ILE A 39 -0.69 7.39 8.72
CA ILE A 39 0.55 6.77 8.28
C ILE A 39 1.41 7.78 7.53
N ARG A 40 0.80 8.52 6.62
CA ARG A 40 1.52 9.52 5.84
C ARG A 40 2.06 10.63 6.71
N GLU A 41 1.25 11.12 7.63
CA GLU A 41 1.67 12.21 8.50
C GLU A 41 2.79 11.79 9.44
N GLN A 42 2.76 10.56 9.90
CA GLN A 42 3.83 10.05 10.75
C GLN A 42 5.14 9.93 9.99
N ALA A 43 5.06 9.74 8.69
CA ALA A 43 6.24 9.69 7.83
C ALA A 43 6.70 11.09 7.41
N HIS A 44 5.96 12.13 7.79
CA HIS A 44 6.27 13.51 7.43
C HIS A 44 6.34 13.74 5.94
N MET A 45 5.40 13.14 5.21
CA MET A 45 5.36 13.21 3.76
C MET A 45 4.11 13.92 3.27
N SER A 46 4.24 14.65 2.16
CA SER A 46 3.08 15.18 1.47
C SER A 46 2.38 14.04 0.74
N GLN A 47 1.16 14.29 0.25
CA GLN A 47 0.45 13.30 -0.53
C GLN A 47 1.23 12.91 -1.78
N ALA A 48 1.85 13.90 -2.43
CA ALA A 48 2.61 13.64 -3.66
C ALA A 48 3.83 12.75 -3.40
N VAL A 49 4.56 13.04 -2.33
CA VAL A 49 5.74 12.25 -2.00
C VAL A 49 5.33 10.84 -1.58
N PHE A 50 4.29 10.74 -0.76
CA PHE A 50 3.80 9.44 -0.31
C PHE A 50 3.34 8.59 -1.50
N ALA A 51 2.61 9.20 -2.43
CA ALA A 51 2.17 8.51 -3.63
C ALA A 51 3.36 8.01 -4.45
N SER A 52 4.41 8.81 -4.55
CA SER A 52 5.60 8.42 -5.28
C SER A 52 6.24 7.16 -4.69
N TYR A 53 6.35 7.09 -3.36
CA TYR A 53 6.91 5.92 -2.72
C TYR A 53 6.07 4.67 -2.93
N LEU A 54 4.75 4.84 -3.03
CA LEU A 54 3.85 3.72 -3.21
C LEU A 54 3.60 3.39 -4.68
N ASN A 55 4.17 4.17 -5.58
CA ASN A 55 3.96 4.05 -7.01
C ASN A 55 2.48 4.24 -7.36
N LEU A 56 1.87 5.20 -6.71
CA LEU A 56 0.47 5.57 -6.93
C LEU A 56 0.40 7.02 -7.39
N THR A 57 -0.76 7.42 -7.90
CA THR A 57 -0.97 8.82 -8.23
C THR A 57 -1.39 9.57 -6.98
N VAL A 58 -1.12 10.88 -6.97
CA VAL A 58 -1.53 11.70 -5.85
C VAL A 58 -3.05 11.76 -5.74
N GLY A 59 -3.74 11.70 -6.89
CA GLY A 59 -5.20 11.67 -6.89
C GLY A 59 -5.75 10.45 -6.20
N TYR A 60 -5.12 9.29 -6.43
CA TYR A 60 -5.56 8.07 -5.80
C TYR A 60 -5.32 8.12 -4.27
N VAL A 61 -4.17 8.62 -3.86
CA VAL A 61 -3.88 8.77 -2.43
C VAL A 61 -4.92 9.69 -1.79
N SER A 62 -5.26 10.78 -2.46
CA SER A 62 -6.27 11.70 -1.96
C SER A 62 -7.62 11.00 -1.81
N GLN A 63 -8.00 10.18 -2.78
CA GLN A 63 -9.26 9.43 -2.71
C GLN A 63 -9.25 8.42 -1.57
N LEU A 64 -8.12 7.78 -1.33
CA LEU A 64 -7.99 6.84 -0.22
C LEU A 64 -8.16 7.56 1.12
N GLU A 65 -7.52 8.71 1.27
CA GLU A 65 -7.60 9.45 2.53
C GLU A 65 -8.97 10.02 2.81
N ARG A 66 -9.71 10.36 1.74
CA ARG A 66 -11.07 10.85 1.91
C ARG A 66 -12.09 9.75 2.09
N GLY A 67 -11.67 8.51 1.91
CA GLY A 67 -12.59 7.38 2.02
C GLY A 67 -13.42 7.15 0.77
N SER A 68 -13.14 7.85 -0.33
CA SER A 68 -13.84 7.65 -1.59
C SER A 68 -13.51 6.31 -2.22
N LYS A 69 -12.32 5.81 -1.95
CA LYS A 69 -11.87 4.50 -2.42
C LYS A 69 -11.16 3.79 -1.30
N ARG A 70 -11.12 2.47 -1.38
CA ARG A 70 -10.41 1.66 -0.41
C ARG A 70 -9.17 1.07 -1.06
N PRO A 71 -8.06 0.96 -0.32
CA PRO A 71 -6.87 0.33 -0.88
C PRO A 71 -7.13 -1.15 -1.08
N ILE A 72 -6.64 -1.67 -2.19
CA ILE A 72 -6.76 -3.10 -2.50
C ILE A 72 -5.43 -3.56 -3.07
N GLY A 73 -5.26 -4.88 -3.08
CA GLY A 73 -4.10 -5.49 -3.72
C GLY A 73 -2.80 -5.06 -3.09
N ALA A 74 -1.82 -4.81 -3.93
CA ALA A 74 -0.47 -4.47 -3.49
C ALA A 74 -0.45 -3.20 -2.65
N ALA A 75 -1.31 -2.23 -2.96
CA ALA A 75 -1.36 -1.00 -2.19
C ALA A 75 -1.75 -1.28 -0.74
N LEU A 76 -2.73 -2.15 -0.54
CA LEU A 76 -3.15 -2.51 0.80
C LEU A 76 -2.03 -3.21 1.56
N VAL A 77 -1.31 -4.10 0.89
CA VAL A 77 -0.19 -4.80 1.51
C VAL A 77 0.89 -3.82 1.92
N LEU A 78 1.28 -2.91 1.03
CA LEU A 78 2.31 -1.92 1.33
C LEU A 78 1.89 -1.03 2.50
N LEU A 79 0.65 -0.59 2.49
CA LEU A 79 0.16 0.27 3.57
C LEU A 79 0.15 -0.46 4.91
N ASN A 80 -0.16 -1.75 4.91
CA ASN A 80 -0.11 -2.52 6.14
C ASN A 80 1.31 -2.65 6.67
N VAL A 81 2.28 -2.86 5.77
CA VAL A 81 3.68 -2.96 6.16
C VAL A 81 4.14 -1.66 6.78
N ILE A 82 3.79 -0.54 6.16
CA ILE A 82 4.18 0.77 6.68
C ILE A 82 3.51 1.02 8.03
N HIS A 83 2.25 0.63 8.15
CA HIS A 83 1.50 0.82 9.39
C HIS A 83 2.13 0.05 10.54
N ARG A 84 2.65 -1.13 10.26
CA ARG A 84 3.24 -1.97 11.31
C ARG A 84 4.70 -1.66 11.58
N LYS A 85 5.47 -1.36 10.54
CA LYS A 85 6.92 -1.23 10.64
C LYS A 85 7.45 0.15 10.35
N GLY A 86 6.60 1.05 9.87
CA GLY A 86 7.02 2.39 9.50
C GLY A 86 7.43 2.47 8.04
N ILE A 87 7.54 3.71 7.55
CA ILE A 87 7.85 3.95 6.14
C ILE A 87 9.21 3.40 5.75
N GLU A 88 10.08 3.24 6.71
CA GLU A 88 11.43 2.74 6.46
C GLU A 88 11.43 1.33 5.89
N ALA A 89 10.36 0.60 6.09
CA ALA A 89 10.26 -0.76 5.58
C ALA A 89 10.28 -0.82 4.05
N ILE A 90 9.93 0.28 3.39
CA ILE A 90 9.88 0.31 1.93
C ILE A 90 10.88 1.28 1.32
N LEU A 91 11.70 1.92 2.12
CA LEU A 91 12.72 2.85 1.61
C LEU A 91 13.97 2.14 1.11
#